data_41ec68d342280bbe3b4a9b70284a10be
#
_entry.id   41ec68d342280bbe3b4a9b70284a10be
#
_cell.length_a   1.000
_cell.length_b   1.000
_cell.length_c   1.000
_cell.angle_alpha   90.00
_cell.angle_beta   90.00
_cell.angle_gamma   90.00
#
_symmetry.space_group_name_H-M   'P 1'
#
loop_
_entity.id
_entity.type
_entity.pdbx_description
1 polymer ?
#
loop_
_entity_poly.entity_id
_entity_poly.type
_entity_poly.pdbx_seq_one_letter_code
_entity_poly.pdbx_strand_id
1 'polypeptide(L)'
;LLGAGAALATLAAFGGSSAHAQTKRSRGGDGTLPALPEFRRLVAANRILANEGVVDAFGHISVRDPRNPKQFVLARSRSPALVELGDLMEFGADGAPLDARGRTPYGERMIHAAVYEARPDVMSVVHHHAYAVLPFTITNTPLKPVIHTASLIGAEIPVWDSRTKFGATDMLVRTLDQGRDLAKALGMHTCALMRGHGAVVASGSIQAAVLTAVYMLVNANVEREALALGNPEGLSADEIEKSAATQLSPLAIDRSWEYFCQRAGVDPV
;
A
#
# COMPACT_ATOMS: atom_id res chain seq x y z
N LEU A 1 -20.48 37.15 71.68
CA LEU A 1 -20.05 38.45 71.13
C LEU A 1 -19.16 38.21 69.87
N LEU A 2 -19.65 38.72 68.71
CA LEU A 2 -18.94 39.11 67.51
C LEU A 2 -18.33 37.95 66.69
N GLY A 3 -18.53 37.72 65.45
CA GLY A 3 -19.19 38.43 64.37
C GLY A 3 -18.74 37.79 63.12
N ALA A 4 -19.63 37.13 62.37
CA ALA A 4 -19.31 36.45 61.12
C ALA A 4 -19.20 37.46 59.97
N GLY A 5 -18.15 37.36 59.21
CA GLY A 5 -17.99 38.00 57.90
C GLY A 5 -17.85 36.95 56.80
N ALA A 6 -18.92 36.80 56.01
CA ALA A 6 -18.88 35.93 54.84
C ALA A 6 -18.34 36.71 53.64
N ALA A 7 -17.28 36.22 53.02
CA ALA A 7 -16.80 36.69 51.72
C ALA A 7 -17.28 35.73 50.64
N LEU A 8 -18.17 36.23 49.75
CA LEU A 8 -18.50 35.54 48.49
C LEU A 8 -17.33 35.65 47.52
N ALA A 9 -16.79 34.50 47.14
CA ALA A 9 -15.87 34.39 46.01
C ALA A 9 -16.65 33.99 44.76
N THR A 10 -16.74 34.93 43.80
CA THR A 10 -17.28 34.70 42.46
C THR A 10 -16.28 33.91 41.63
N LEU A 11 -16.62 32.65 41.31
CA LEU A 11 -15.88 31.87 40.31
C LEU A 11 -16.28 32.36 38.91
N ALA A 12 -15.32 33.00 38.22
CA ALA A 12 -15.42 33.27 36.80
C ALA A 12 -15.05 31.99 36.04
N ALA A 13 -16.04 31.40 35.36
CA ALA A 13 -15.81 30.27 34.44
C ALA A 13 -15.13 30.77 33.17
N PHE A 14 -13.85 30.45 32.98
CA PHE A 14 -13.18 30.59 31.69
C PHE A 14 -13.61 29.43 30.79
N GLY A 15 -14.58 29.67 29.93
CA GLY A 15 -14.94 28.83 28.81
C GLY A 15 -13.84 28.89 27.74
N GLY A 16 -12.87 27.98 27.82
CA GLY A 16 -11.89 27.75 26.77
C GLY A 16 -12.55 27.04 25.60
N SER A 17 -12.98 27.79 24.57
CA SER A 17 -13.41 27.26 23.29
C SER A 17 -12.16 26.72 22.55
N SER A 18 -11.94 25.41 22.59
CA SER A 18 -10.93 24.76 21.75
C SER A 18 -11.39 24.81 20.29
N ALA A 19 -11.04 25.88 19.60
CA ALA A 19 -11.15 25.96 18.16
C ALA A 19 -10.17 24.91 17.56
N HIS A 20 -10.71 23.75 17.18
CA HIS A 20 -10.02 22.84 16.26
C HIS A 20 -9.84 23.61 14.95
N ALA A 21 -8.63 24.08 14.70
CA ALA A 21 -8.25 24.62 13.42
C ALA A 21 -8.33 23.47 12.39
N GLN A 22 -9.47 23.38 11.69
CA GLN A 22 -9.57 22.63 10.46
C GLN A 22 -8.63 23.29 9.45
N THR A 23 -7.47 22.72 9.24
CA THR A 23 -6.56 23.09 8.15
C THR A 23 -7.35 23.00 6.85
N LYS A 24 -7.71 24.14 6.26
CA LYS A 24 -8.34 24.21 4.94
C LYS A 24 -7.45 23.45 3.96
N ARG A 25 -7.98 22.34 3.42
CA ARG A 25 -7.31 21.55 2.38
C ARG A 25 -7.06 22.49 1.18
N SER A 26 -5.79 22.82 0.92
CA SER A 26 -5.44 23.58 -0.27
C SER A 26 -5.53 22.63 -1.47
N ARG A 27 -6.58 22.75 -2.26
CA ARG A 27 -6.69 22.14 -3.59
C ARG A 27 -6.43 23.20 -4.62
N GLY A 28 -5.82 22.84 -5.74
CA GLY A 28 -5.78 23.70 -6.93
C GLY A 28 -7.21 24.06 -7.36
N GLY A 29 -7.40 25.16 -8.04
CA GLY A 29 -8.71 25.62 -8.51
C GLY A 29 -9.45 24.62 -9.41
N ASP A 30 -8.71 23.70 -10.07
CA ASP A 30 -9.19 22.57 -10.87
C ASP A 30 -9.46 21.30 -10.04
N GLY A 31 -9.17 21.33 -8.73
CA GLY A 31 -9.33 20.18 -7.82
C GLY A 31 -8.21 19.19 -7.82
N THR A 32 -7.12 19.46 -8.49
CA THR A 32 -5.88 18.69 -8.40
C THR A 32 -5.37 18.72 -6.95
N LEU A 33 -4.93 17.56 -6.44
CA LEU A 33 -4.30 17.49 -5.12
C LEU A 33 -3.01 18.33 -5.11
N PRO A 34 -2.64 18.89 -3.94
CA PRO A 34 -1.39 19.62 -3.83
C PRO A 34 -0.22 18.71 -4.22
N ALA A 35 0.79 19.28 -4.89
CA ALA A 35 1.96 18.54 -5.34
C ALA A 35 2.92 18.23 -4.18
N LEU A 36 2.41 17.55 -3.14
CA LEU A 36 3.23 17.06 -2.03
C LEU A 36 4.25 16.03 -2.52
N PRO A 37 5.41 15.92 -1.88
CA PRO A 37 6.41 14.91 -2.23
C PRO A 37 5.83 13.49 -2.30
N GLU A 38 4.99 13.09 -1.35
CA GLU A 38 4.35 11.77 -1.30
C GLU A 38 3.45 11.51 -2.51
N PHE A 39 2.73 12.53 -3.00
CA PHE A 39 1.84 12.39 -4.15
C PHE A 39 2.61 12.34 -5.47
N ARG A 40 3.72 13.07 -5.56
CA ARG A 40 4.65 12.95 -6.70
C ARG A 40 5.30 11.57 -6.72
N ARG A 41 5.76 11.07 -5.55
CA ARG A 41 6.27 9.70 -5.42
C ARG A 41 5.23 8.66 -5.78
N LEU A 42 3.96 8.88 -5.43
CA LEU A 42 2.88 7.96 -5.82
C LEU A 42 2.69 7.90 -7.34
N VAL A 43 2.79 9.04 -8.04
CA VAL A 43 2.79 9.07 -9.52
C VAL A 43 4.00 8.31 -10.07
N ALA A 44 5.21 8.61 -9.58
CA ALA A 44 6.43 7.90 -9.98
C ALA A 44 6.31 6.39 -9.73
N ALA A 45 5.80 5.97 -8.56
CA ALA A 45 5.60 4.58 -8.20
C ALA A 45 4.71 3.81 -9.18
N ASN A 46 3.60 4.42 -9.63
CA ASN A 46 2.74 3.82 -10.66
C ASN A 46 3.53 3.53 -11.95
N ARG A 47 4.31 4.50 -12.41
CA ARG A 47 5.11 4.39 -13.64
C ARG A 47 6.27 3.41 -13.50
N ILE A 48 6.94 3.39 -12.33
CA ILE A 48 7.99 2.42 -12.03
C ILE A 48 7.43 0.99 -12.05
N LEU A 49 6.32 0.73 -11.35
CA LEU A 49 5.72 -0.60 -11.31
C LEU A 49 5.31 -1.09 -12.71
N ALA A 50 4.82 -0.19 -13.57
CA ALA A 50 4.50 -0.51 -14.96
C ALA A 50 5.76 -0.77 -15.78
N ASN A 51 6.82 0.05 -15.64
CA ASN A 51 8.08 -0.12 -16.35
C ASN A 51 8.80 -1.42 -15.98
N GLU A 52 8.73 -1.82 -14.71
CA GLU A 52 9.34 -3.06 -14.21
C GLU A 52 8.45 -4.30 -14.44
N GLY A 53 7.28 -4.16 -15.08
CA GLY A 53 6.40 -5.28 -15.42
C GLY A 53 5.67 -5.91 -14.22
N VAL A 54 5.59 -5.19 -13.10
CA VAL A 54 4.81 -5.61 -11.92
C VAL A 54 3.32 -5.41 -12.17
N VAL A 55 2.96 -4.32 -12.85
CA VAL A 55 1.60 -4.00 -13.29
C VAL A 55 1.58 -3.73 -14.80
N ASP A 56 0.43 -3.88 -15.40
CA ASP A 56 0.21 -3.60 -16.83
C ASP A 56 -0.91 -2.56 -17.03
N ALA A 57 -1.98 -2.91 -17.72
CA ALA A 57 -3.19 -2.08 -17.78
C ALA A 57 -3.95 -2.08 -16.43
N PHE A 58 -3.69 -3.06 -15.59
CA PHE A 58 -4.32 -3.32 -14.31
C PHE A 58 -3.29 -3.30 -13.18
N GLY A 59 -3.79 -3.33 -11.94
CA GLY A 59 -2.97 -3.14 -10.75
C GLY A 59 -2.90 -1.67 -10.36
N HIS A 60 -2.53 -1.41 -9.12
CA HIS A 60 -2.52 -0.06 -8.56
C HIS A 60 -1.74 0.01 -7.25
N ILE A 61 -1.26 1.21 -6.94
CA ILE A 61 -0.58 1.54 -5.68
C ILE A 61 -1.26 2.74 -5.03
N SER A 62 -1.38 2.71 -3.71
CA SER A 62 -1.87 3.83 -2.90
C SER A 62 -0.88 4.25 -1.83
N VAL A 63 -1.12 5.42 -1.26
CA VAL A 63 -0.43 5.92 -0.08
C VAL A 63 -1.44 6.39 0.95
N ARG A 64 -1.19 6.12 2.25
CA ARG A 64 -1.93 6.75 3.35
C ARG A 64 -1.71 8.25 3.30
N ASP A 65 -2.77 9.03 3.39
CA ASP A 65 -2.67 10.49 3.27
C ASP A 65 -1.84 11.05 4.45
N PRO A 66 -0.68 11.68 4.19
CA PRO A 66 0.16 12.23 5.25
C PRO A 66 -0.52 13.34 6.04
N ARG A 67 -1.56 13.96 5.48
CA ARG A 67 -2.33 15.02 6.13
C ARG A 67 -3.45 14.49 7.03
N ASN A 68 -3.91 13.26 6.77
CA ASN A 68 -4.98 12.61 7.52
C ASN A 68 -4.84 11.08 7.47
N PRO A 69 -4.31 10.43 8.50
CA PRO A 69 -4.06 8.98 8.50
C PRO A 69 -5.33 8.10 8.39
N LYS A 70 -6.52 8.69 8.51
CA LYS A 70 -7.80 8.01 8.28
C LYS A 70 -8.22 8.00 6.80
N GLN A 71 -7.39 8.52 5.92
CA GLN A 71 -7.64 8.64 4.49
C GLN A 71 -6.45 8.06 3.71
N PHE A 72 -6.68 7.73 2.45
CA PHE A 72 -5.63 7.33 1.54
C PHE A 72 -5.82 7.97 0.16
N VAL A 73 -4.75 7.98 -0.61
CA VAL A 73 -4.72 8.51 -1.97
C VAL A 73 -4.38 7.39 -2.94
N LEU A 74 -5.16 7.30 -4.00
CA LEU A 74 -5.04 6.31 -5.07
C LEU A 74 -5.41 7.00 -6.39
N ALA A 75 -4.86 6.56 -7.52
CA ALA A 75 -5.27 7.08 -8.81
C ALA A 75 -6.73 6.70 -9.15
N ARG A 76 -7.37 7.48 -10.02
CA ARG A 76 -8.61 7.02 -10.69
C ARG A 76 -8.32 5.76 -11.50
N SER A 77 -9.37 5.06 -11.95
CA SER A 77 -9.24 3.90 -12.84
C SER A 77 -8.56 4.32 -14.16
N ARG A 78 -7.23 4.21 -14.18
CA ARG A 78 -6.33 4.51 -15.29
C ARG A 78 -5.15 3.55 -15.24
N SER A 79 -4.62 3.14 -16.40
CA SER A 79 -3.40 2.32 -16.43
C SER A 79 -2.26 3.00 -15.66
N PRO A 80 -1.56 2.28 -14.78
CA PRO A 80 -0.48 2.84 -13.96
C PRO A 80 0.59 3.58 -14.77
N ALA A 81 0.94 3.08 -15.95
CA ALA A 81 1.91 3.74 -16.84
C ALA A 81 1.52 5.18 -17.24
N LEU A 82 0.23 5.51 -17.16
CA LEU A 82 -0.32 6.79 -17.65
C LEU A 82 -0.74 7.72 -16.51
N VAL A 83 -0.55 7.32 -15.26
CA VAL A 83 -0.99 8.09 -14.09
C VAL A 83 -0.23 9.42 -14.01
N GLU A 84 -0.99 10.48 -13.74
CA GLU A 84 -0.52 11.85 -13.50
C GLU A 84 -1.08 12.39 -12.19
N LEU A 85 -0.55 13.51 -11.73
CA LEU A 85 -0.98 14.13 -10.46
C LEU A 85 -2.50 14.44 -10.45
N GLY A 86 -3.06 14.86 -11.58
CA GLY A 86 -4.49 15.14 -11.75
C GLY A 86 -5.39 13.89 -11.66
N ASP A 87 -4.81 12.68 -11.79
CA ASP A 87 -5.55 11.44 -11.66
C ASP A 87 -5.72 10.99 -10.21
N LEU A 88 -4.94 11.55 -9.28
CA LEU A 88 -4.99 11.15 -7.88
C LEU A 88 -6.30 11.59 -7.22
N MET A 89 -6.89 10.69 -6.45
CA MET A 89 -8.15 10.85 -5.72
C MET A 89 -7.94 10.53 -4.25
N GLU A 90 -8.66 11.24 -3.38
CA GLU A 90 -8.70 10.97 -1.95
C GLU A 90 -9.88 10.05 -1.61
N PHE A 91 -9.63 9.12 -0.70
CA PHE A 91 -10.61 8.15 -0.23
C PHE A 91 -10.72 8.17 1.29
N GLY A 92 -11.93 7.96 1.80
CA GLY A 92 -12.19 7.70 3.21
C GLY A 92 -11.75 6.29 3.62
N ALA A 93 -11.79 6.02 4.93
CA ALA A 93 -11.45 4.71 5.49
C ALA A 93 -12.35 3.57 4.96
N ASP A 94 -13.56 3.89 4.50
CA ASP A 94 -14.51 2.97 3.88
C ASP A 94 -14.27 2.75 2.37
N GLY A 95 -13.25 3.39 1.80
CA GLY A 95 -12.98 3.35 0.37
C GLY A 95 -13.90 4.23 -0.47
N ALA A 96 -14.76 5.04 0.12
CA ALA A 96 -15.58 6.00 -0.61
C ALA A 96 -14.70 7.17 -1.10
N PRO A 97 -14.83 7.60 -2.37
CA PRO A 97 -14.12 8.78 -2.85
C PRO A 97 -14.68 10.04 -2.17
N LEU A 98 -13.79 10.89 -1.65
CA LEU A 98 -14.19 12.13 -0.98
C LEU A 98 -14.61 13.23 -1.96
N ASP A 99 -14.06 13.19 -3.16
CA ASP A 99 -14.40 14.11 -4.26
C ASP A 99 -14.08 13.47 -5.62
N ALA A 100 -15.05 12.78 -6.19
CA ALA A 100 -14.85 12.04 -7.43
C ALA A 100 -14.75 12.97 -8.66
N ARG A 101 -15.48 14.09 -8.72
CA ARG A 101 -15.52 15.03 -9.86
C ARG A 101 -15.71 14.34 -11.22
N GLY A 102 -16.58 13.37 -11.28
CA GLY A 102 -16.81 12.58 -12.49
C GLY A 102 -15.73 11.55 -12.83
N ARG A 103 -14.66 11.43 -12.01
CA ARG A 103 -13.62 10.41 -12.20
C ARG A 103 -14.09 9.07 -11.63
N THR A 104 -13.84 8.00 -12.37
CA THR A 104 -14.17 6.64 -11.93
C THR A 104 -13.05 6.07 -11.07
N PRO A 105 -13.29 5.67 -9.81
CA PRO A 105 -12.30 5.02 -8.98
C PRO A 105 -12.06 3.57 -9.42
N TYR A 106 -10.91 2.99 -9.03
CA TYR A 106 -10.72 1.54 -9.16
C TYR A 106 -11.78 0.76 -8.39
N GLY A 107 -12.25 -0.35 -8.97
CA GLY A 107 -13.19 -1.25 -8.31
C GLY A 107 -12.60 -1.86 -7.05
N GLU A 108 -11.33 -2.25 -7.11
CA GLU A 108 -10.61 -2.96 -6.04
C GLU A 108 -9.93 -2.05 -5.01
N ARG A 109 -10.31 -0.78 -4.93
CA ARG A 109 -9.84 0.13 -3.86
C ARG A 109 -10.17 -0.37 -2.46
N MET A 110 -11.09 -1.34 -2.34
CA MET A 110 -11.45 -1.96 -1.06
C MET A 110 -10.31 -2.79 -0.48
N ILE A 111 -9.38 -3.30 -1.29
CA ILE A 111 -8.12 -3.89 -0.84
C ILE A 111 -7.36 -2.89 0.03
N HIS A 112 -7.14 -1.68 -0.50
CA HIS A 112 -6.39 -0.62 0.18
C HIS A 112 -7.08 -0.16 1.45
N ALA A 113 -8.38 0.14 1.36
CA ALA A 113 -9.17 0.58 2.50
C ALA A 113 -9.07 -0.41 3.68
N ALA A 114 -9.26 -1.71 3.41
CA ALA A 114 -9.24 -2.74 4.44
C ALA A 114 -7.84 -2.98 5.02
N VAL A 115 -6.79 -2.93 4.19
CA VAL A 115 -5.40 -3.04 4.69
C VAL A 115 -5.07 -1.85 5.58
N TYR A 116 -5.40 -0.61 5.18
CA TYR A 116 -5.19 0.56 6.02
C TYR A 116 -6.02 0.55 7.32
N GLU A 117 -7.23 -0.02 7.29
CA GLU A 117 -8.06 -0.20 8.49
C GLU A 117 -7.39 -1.16 9.49
N ALA A 118 -6.87 -2.29 8.98
CA ALA A 118 -6.28 -3.36 9.81
C ALA A 118 -4.84 -3.04 10.29
N ARG A 119 -4.07 -2.23 9.53
CA ARG A 119 -2.63 -2.04 9.67
C ARG A 119 -2.26 -0.55 9.76
N PRO A 120 -2.30 0.05 10.96
CA PRO A 120 -1.91 1.46 11.15
C PRO A 120 -0.44 1.76 10.79
N ASP A 121 0.43 0.76 10.82
CA ASP A 121 1.85 0.82 10.46
C ASP A 121 2.07 0.91 8.94
N VAL A 122 1.09 0.50 8.14
CA VAL A 122 1.19 0.51 6.68
C VAL A 122 0.93 1.90 6.13
N MET A 123 1.89 2.39 5.33
CA MET A 123 1.81 3.68 4.65
C MET A 123 1.57 3.56 3.14
N SER A 124 1.85 2.40 2.55
CA SER A 124 1.62 2.17 1.12
C SER A 124 1.20 0.73 0.85
N VAL A 125 0.26 0.56 -0.09
CA VAL A 125 -0.27 -0.74 -0.51
C VAL A 125 -0.19 -0.84 -2.02
N VAL A 126 0.38 -1.95 -2.52
CA VAL A 126 0.38 -2.33 -3.95
C VAL A 126 -0.53 -3.53 -4.13
N HIS A 127 -1.37 -3.50 -5.14
CA HIS A 127 -2.05 -4.68 -5.69
C HIS A 127 -1.61 -4.87 -7.14
N HIS A 128 -1.20 -6.08 -7.50
CA HIS A 128 -0.65 -6.38 -8.82
C HIS A 128 -0.98 -7.79 -9.30
N HIS A 129 -0.85 -7.99 -10.62
CA HIS A 129 -1.10 -9.26 -11.30
C HIS A 129 0.17 -9.79 -11.99
N ALA A 130 1.35 -9.56 -11.42
CA ALA A 130 2.63 -9.97 -12.00
C ALA A 130 2.61 -11.45 -12.40
N TYR A 131 2.75 -11.73 -13.69
CA TYR A 131 2.57 -13.08 -14.27
C TYR A 131 3.49 -14.13 -13.67
N ALA A 132 4.71 -13.76 -13.27
CA ALA A 132 5.64 -14.68 -12.64
C ALA A 132 5.16 -15.16 -11.25
N VAL A 133 4.34 -14.36 -10.58
CA VAL A 133 3.79 -14.67 -9.24
C VAL A 133 2.57 -15.58 -9.34
N LEU A 134 1.80 -15.51 -10.44
CA LEU A 134 0.54 -16.24 -10.59
C LEU A 134 0.67 -17.77 -10.41
N PRO A 135 1.70 -18.46 -10.91
CA PRO A 135 1.83 -19.90 -10.69
C PRO A 135 1.81 -20.30 -9.22
N PHE A 136 2.38 -19.48 -8.34
CA PHE A 136 2.41 -19.72 -6.88
C PHE A 136 1.05 -19.48 -6.22
N THR A 137 0.14 -18.80 -6.88
CA THR A 137 -1.23 -18.58 -6.38
C THR A 137 -2.17 -19.75 -6.65
N ILE A 138 -1.82 -20.65 -7.55
CA ILE A 138 -2.67 -21.73 -8.08
C ILE A 138 -2.05 -23.13 -7.95
N THR A 139 -0.86 -23.22 -7.38
CA THR A 139 -0.19 -24.49 -7.08
C THR A 139 0.05 -24.63 -5.58
N ASN A 140 0.45 -25.82 -5.15
CA ASN A 140 0.87 -26.06 -3.77
C ASN A 140 2.34 -25.66 -3.51
N THR A 141 3.03 -25.11 -4.50
CA THR A 141 4.40 -24.62 -4.36
C THR A 141 4.36 -23.25 -3.67
N PRO A 142 4.92 -23.09 -2.47
CA PRO A 142 4.92 -21.80 -1.80
C PRO A 142 5.91 -20.85 -2.49
N LEU A 143 5.54 -19.59 -2.65
CA LEU A 143 6.49 -18.52 -2.98
C LEU A 143 7.31 -18.21 -1.74
N LYS A 144 8.62 -18.31 -1.82
CA LYS A 144 9.56 -18.05 -0.72
C LYS A 144 10.75 -17.23 -1.19
N PRO A 145 11.39 -16.41 -0.36
CA PRO A 145 12.60 -15.70 -0.74
C PRO A 145 13.73 -16.71 -1.06
N VAL A 146 14.25 -16.67 -2.27
CA VAL A 146 15.41 -17.49 -2.71
C VAL A 146 16.62 -16.63 -3.03
N ILE A 147 16.44 -15.29 -3.08
CA ILE A 147 17.52 -14.30 -3.28
C ILE A 147 17.45 -13.23 -2.18
N HIS A 148 18.61 -12.72 -1.76
CA HIS A 148 18.71 -11.77 -0.65
C HIS A 148 17.94 -10.46 -0.89
N THR A 149 17.86 -9.96 -2.13
CA THR A 149 17.11 -8.74 -2.47
C THR A 149 15.60 -8.90 -2.31
N ALA A 150 15.10 -10.14 -2.33
CA ALA A 150 13.70 -10.45 -2.14
C ALA A 150 13.32 -10.75 -0.67
N SER A 151 14.24 -10.60 0.28
CA SER A 151 13.94 -10.77 1.71
C SER A 151 12.78 -9.87 2.19
N LEU A 152 12.54 -8.75 1.49
CA LEU A 152 11.43 -7.84 1.77
C LEU A 152 10.03 -8.48 1.65
N ILE A 153 9.88 -9.57 0.88
CA ILE A 153 8.58 -10.25 0.75
C ILE A 153 8.19 -11.02 2.01
N GLY A 154 9.15 -11.23 2.93
CA GLY A 154 8.94 -11.95 4.19
C GLY A 154 9.13 -13.46 4.07
N ALA A 155 9.28 -14.13 5.21
CA ALA A 155 9.51 -15.57 5.28
C ALA A 155 8.24 -16.38 4.97
N GLU A 156 7.08 -15.82 5.21
CA GLU A 156 5.78 -16.46 5.01
C GLU A 156 4.87 -15.54 4.20
N ILE A 157 4.29 -16.09 3.14
CA ILE A 157 3.40 -15.39 2.22
C ILE A 157 2.10 -16.18 2.13
N PRO A 158 1.06 -15.79 2.88
CA PRO A 158 -0.21 -16.51 2.87
C PRO A 158 -0.92 -16.40 1.51
N VAL A 159 -1.70 -17.42 1.17
CA VAL A 159 -2.57 -17.44 -0.01
C VAL A 159 -4.01 -17.24 0.45
N TRP A 160 -4.63 -16.14 0.04
CA TRP A 160 -6.04 -15.89 0.25
C TRP A 160 -6.87 -16.48 -0.91
N ASP A 161 -7.90 -17.25 -0.58
CA ASP A 161 -8.88 -17.75 -1.54
C ASP A 161 -10.26 -17.20 -1.22
N SER A 162 -10.76 -16.29 -2.05
CA SER A 162 -12.08 -15.67 -1.88
C SER A 162 -13.23 -16.68 -1.81
N ARG A 163 -13.08 -17.84 -2.47
CA ARG A 163 -14.12 -18.90 -2.50
C ARG A 163 -14.42 -19.45 -1.11
N THR A 164 -13.45 -19.43 -0.21
CA THR A 164 -13.59 -19.99 1.15
C THR A 164 -14.74 -19.32 1.91
N LYS A 165 -14.93 -18.02 1.72
CA LYS A 165 -15.98 -17.25 2.40
C LYS A 165 -17.10 -16.80 1.47
N PHE A 166 -16.78 -16.47 0.22
CA PHE A 166 -17.73 -15.79 -0.68
C PHE A 166 -18.23 -16.69 -1.82
N GLY A 167 -17.77 -17.94 -1.91
CA GLY A 167 -18.13 -18.84 -3.00
C GLY A 167 -17.59 -18.37 -4.36
N ALA A 168 -18.29 -18.73 -5.44
CA ALA A 168 -17.94 -18.28 -6.78
C ALA A 168 -18.26 -16.79 -6.94
N THR A 169 -17.24 -15.98 -7.25
CA THR A 169 -17.33 -14.55 -7.50
C THR A 169 -16.68 -14.22 -8.85
N ASP A 170 -16.68 -12.95 -9.24
CA ASP A 170 -15.88 -12.46 -10.37
C ASP A 170 -14.37 -12.32 -10.00
N MET A 171 -13.96 -12.82 -8.83
CA MET A 171 -12.63 -12.80 -8.25
C MET A 171 -12.11 -11.41 -7.85
N LEU A 172 -12.84 -10.33 -8.12
CA LEU A 172 -12.45 -8.96 -7.76
C LEU A 172 -12.89 -8.63 -6.32
N VAL A 173 -12.06 -7.87 -5.63
CA VAL A 173 -12.34 -7.39 -4.26
C VAL A 173 -13.12 -6.08 -4.33
N ARG A 174 -14.46 -6.18 -4.46
CA ARG A 174 -15.33 -5.02 -4.67
C ARG A 174 -15.99 -4.49 -3.40
N THR A 175 -16.02 -5.28 -2.35
CA THR A 175 -16.65 -4.92 -1.09
C THR A 175 -15.64 -4.82 0.04
N LEU A 176 -15.94 -3.99 1.04
CA LEU A 176 -15.08 -3.86 2.21
C LEU A 176 -14.99 -5.16 3.02
N ASP A 177 -16.04 -6.00 3.00
CA ASP A 177 -16.02 -7.31 3.66
C ASP A 177 -15.03 -8.28 2.97
N GLN A 178 -14.97 -8.29 1.63
CA GLN A 178 -13.95 -9.03 0.89
C GLN A 178 -12.54 -8.49 1.20
N GLY A 179 -12.38 -7.17 1.23
CA GLY A 179 -11.11 -6.53 1.59
C GLY A 179 -10.65 -6.88 3.01
N ARG A 180 -11.56 -6.87 3.98
CA ARG A 180 -11.26 -7.25 5.38
C ARG A 180 -10.87 -8.71 5.52
N ASP A 181 -11.48 -9.59 4.76
CA ASP A 181 -11.14 -11.00 4.75
C ASP A 181 -9.73 -11.23 4.16
N LEU A 182 -9.40 -10.54 3.07
CA LEU A 182 -8.03 -10.51 2.52
C LEU A 182 -7.03 -9.89 3.51
N ALA A 183 -7.36 -8.75 4.14
CA ALA A 183 -6.50 -8.10 5.13
C ALA A 183 -6.27 -9.00 6.36
N LYS A 184 -7.26 -9.80 6.75
CA LYS A 184 -7.11 -10.81 7.81
C LYS A 184 -6.13 -11.91 7.39
N ALA A 185 -6.20 -12.38 6.14
CA ALA A 185 -5.24 -13.36 5.62
C ALA A 185 -3.82 -12.77 5.52
N LEU A 186 -3.68 -11.51 5.10
CA LEU A 186 -2.41 -10.80 5.09
C LEU A 186 -1.83 -10.70 6.52
N GLY A 187 -2.66 -10.46 7.54
CA GLY A 187 -2.20 -10.34 8.93
C GLY A 187 -1.08 -9.33 9.09
N MET A 188 0.01 -9.73 9.74
CA MET A 188 1.22 -8.91 9.91
C MET A 188 2.28 -9.14 8.82
N HIS A 189 2.01 -10.02 7.85
CA HIS A 189 2.94 -10.25 6.74
C HIS A 189 3.05 -9.03 5.82
N THR A 190 4.15 -8.95 5.09
CA THR A 190 4.39 -7.90 4.10
C THR A 190 3.59 -8.15 2.82
N CYS A 191 3.40 -9.42 2.46
CA CYS A 191 2.73 -9.83 1.23
C CYS A 191 1.67 -10.88 1.50
N ALA A 192 0.65 -10.91 0.63
CA ALA A 192 -0.29 -12.02 0.52
C ALA A 192 -0.57 -12.31 -0.96
N LEU A 193 -0.66 -13.59 -1.32
CA LEU A 193 -1.11 -14.02 -2.63
C LEU A 193 -2.63 -14.09 -2.65
N MET A 194 -3.21 -13.83 -3.81
CA MET A 194 -4.64 -13.97 -4.08
C MET A 194 -4.80 -15.07 -5.13
N ARG A 195 -5.45 -16.18 -4.74
CA ARG A 195 -5.58 -17.36 -5.61
C ARG A 195 -6.13 -17.04 -7.00
N GLY A 196 -5.33 -17.35 -8.04
CA GLY A 196 -5.68 -17.15 -9.45
C GLY A 196 -5.91 -15.69 -9.86
N HIS A 197 -5.41 -14.72 -9.05
CA HIS A 197 -5.64 -13.31 -9.27
C HIS A 197 -4.33 -12.50 -9.26
N GLY A 198 -3.57 -12.54 -8.20
CA GLY A 198 -2.36 -11.73 -8.06
C GLY A 198 -1.81 -11.71 -6.65
N ALA A 199 -1.35 -10.55 -6.22
CA ALA A 199 -0.81 -10.34 -4.87
C ALA A 199 -1.09 -8.94 -4.33
N VAL A 200 -0.97 -8.82 -3.01
CA VAL A 200 -0.98 -7.56 -2.28
C VAL A 200 0.34 -7.42 -1.53
N VAL A 201 0.92 -6.23 -1.58
CA VAL A 201 2.08 -5.82 -0.80
C VAL A 201 1.69 -4.66 0.11
N ALA A 202 2.05 -4.73 1.39
CA ALA A 202 1.79 -3.71 2.40
C ALA A 202 3.10 -3.29 3.07
N SER A 203 3.41 -2.00 3.05
CA SER A 203 4.72 -1.51 3.52
C SER A 203 4.66 -0.14 4.18
N GLY A 204 5.71 0.19 4.95
CA GLY A 204 5.84 1.45 5.69
C GLY A 204 6.18 2.68 4.83
N SER A 205 6.43 2.52 3.53
CA SER A 205 6.66 3.63 2.60
C SER A 205 6.35 3.25 1.16
N ILE A 206 6.15 4.23 0.28
CA ILE A 206 5.96 4.02 -1.16
C ILE A 206 7.17 3.30 -1.75
N GLN A 207 8.37 3.77 -1.44
CA GLN A 207 9.62 3.22 -1.96
C GLN A 207 9.78 1.75 -1.56
N ALA A 208 9.60 1.43 -0.29
CA ALA A 208 9.68 0.06 0.19
C ALA A 208 8.60 -0.84 -0.43
N ALA A 209 7.37 -0.35 -0.63
CA ALA A 209 6.31 -1.09 -1.31
C ALA A 209 6.67 -1.40 -2.78
N VAL A 210 7.22 -0.42 -3.50
CA VAL A 210 7.70 -0.61 -4.89
C VAL A 210 8.83 -1.62 -4.93
N LEU A 211 9.85 -1.47 -4.09
CA LEU A 211 10.97 -2.42 -4.02
C LEU A 211 10.48 -3.84 -3.77
N THR A 212 9.62 -4.00 -2.78
CA THR A 212 9.07 -5.32 -2.42
C THR A 212 8.33 -5.95 -3.60
N ALA A 213 7.48 -5.18 -4.29
CA ALA A 213 6.72 -5.69 -5.44
C ALA A 213 7.62 -6.05 -6.63
N VAL A 214 8.63 -5.22 -6.94
CA VAL A 214 9.60 -5.51 -8.01
C VAL A 214 10.42 -6.75 -7.68
N TYR A 215 10.99 -6.83 -6.47
CA TYR A 215 11.80 -8.00 -6.11
C TYR A 215 10.97 -9.25 -5.84
N MET A 216 9.68 -9.14 -5.54
CA MET A 216 8.75 -10.26 -5.54
C MET A 216 8.61 -10.86 -6.94
N LEU A 217 8.46 -10.02 -7.97
CA LEU A 217 8.45 -10.45 -9.38
C LEU A 217 9.77 -11.13 -9.78
N VAL A 218 10.91 -10.50 -9.45
CA VAL A 218 12.24 -11.05 -9.77
C VAL A 218 12.45 -12.39 -9.07
N ASN A 219 12.13 -12.48 -7.78
CA ASN A 219 12.23 -13.70 -7.00
C ASN A 219 11.36 -14.83 -7.56
N ALA A 220 10.11 -14.52 -7.93
CA ALA A 220 9.21 -15.50 -8.51
C ALA A 220 9.74 -16.07 -9.83
N ASN A 221 10.40 -15.28 -10.67
CA ASN A 221 11.09 -15.76 -11.86
C ASN A 221 12.26 -16.69 -11.50
N VAL A 222 13.15 -16.24 -10.60
CA VAL A 222 14.31 -17.02 -10.17
C VAL A 222 13.88 -18.33 -9.53
N GLU A 223 12.91 -18.31 -8.63
CA GLU A 223 12.42 -19.52 -7.96
C GLU A 223 11.78 -20.50 -8.95
N ARG A 224 11.00 -20.00 -9.90
CA ARG A 224 10.40 -20.84 -10.96
C ARG A 224 11.47 -21.52 -11.83
N GLU A 225 12.52 -20.78 -12.21
CA GLU A 225 13.64 -21.34 -12.96
C GLU A 225 14.43 -22.35 -12.13
N ALA A 226 14.68 -22.05 -10.85
CA ALA A 226 15.35 -22.94 -9.93
C ALA A 226 14.59 -24.26 -9.70
N LEU A 227 13.24 -24.19 -9.62
CA LEU A 227 12.37 -25.38 -9.53
C LEU A 227 12.48 -26.28 -10.75
N ALA A 228 12.80 -25.76 -11.93
CA ALA A 228 13.06 -26.55 -13.14
C ALA A 228 14.45 -27.21 -13.10
N LEU A 229 15.38 -26.68 -12.33
CA LEU A 229 16.73 -27.23 -12.15
C LEU A 229 16.83 -28.25 -11.00
N GLY A 230 15.91 -28.16 -10.02
CA GLY A 230 15.89 -29.01 -8.84
C GLY A 230 15.01 -28.47 -7.73
N ASN A 231 15.35 -28.79 -6.48
CA ASN A 231 14.67 -28.24 -5.30
C ASN A 231 15.42 -26.99 -4.80
N PRO A 232 14.92 -25.78 -5.02
CA PRO A 232 15.59 -24.59 -4.52
C PRO A 232 15.52 -24.51 -2.99
N GLU A 233 16.64 -24.19 -2.38
CA GLU A 233 16.71 -23.84 -0.97
C GLU A 233 16.34 -22.37 -0.81
N GLY A 234 15.34 -22.06 0.02
CA GLY A 234 14.98 -20.70 0.38
C GLY A 234 15.92 -20.13 1.43
N LEU A 235 15.93 -18.82 1.58
CA LEU A 235 16.65 -18.16 2.67
C LEU A 235 16.06 -18.61 4.02
N SER A 236 16.93 -18.80 5.01
CA SER A 236 16.50 -19.03 6.40
C SER A 236 15.84 -17.78 6.99
N ALA A 237 15.08 -17.95 8.08
CA ALA A 237 14.43 -16.83 8.76
C ALA A 237 15.43 -15.75 9.18
N ASP A 238 16.60 -16.14 9.71
CA ASP A 238 17.66 -15.22 10.13
C ASP A 238 18.29 -14.46 8.94
N GLU A 239 18.46 -15.13 7.80
CA GLU A 239 18.95 -14.49 6.57
C GLU A 239 17.94 -13.49 6.03
N ILE A 240 16.65 -13.85 6.06
CA ILE A 240 15.56 -12.96 5.65
C ILE A 240 15.54 -11.70 6.54
N GLU A 241 15.57 -11.85 7.86
CA GLU A 241 15.55 -10.72 8.80
C GLU A 241 16.74 -9.78 8.57
N LYS A 242 17.97 -10.32 8.52
CA LYS A 242 19.18 -9.53 8.34
C LYS A 242 19.25 -8.86 6.97
N SER A 243 18.86 -9.59 5.91
CA SER A 243 18.80 -9.03 4.56
C SER A 243 17.72 -7.96 4.43
N ALA A 244 16.53 -8.17 4.98
CA ALA A 244 15.45 -7.19 4.94
C ALA A 244 15.87 -5.88 5.66
N ALA A 245 16.51 -5.98 6.83
CA ALA A 245 17.04 -4.81 7.52
C ALA A 245 18.05 -4.03 6.67
N THR A 246 18.89 -4.73 5.92
CA THR A 246 19.84 -4.10 4.98
C THR A 246 19.13 -3.42 3.81
N GLN A 247 18.15 -4.10 3.20
CA GLN A 247 17.40 -3.58 2.05
C GLN A 247 16.50 -2.40 2.42
N LEU A 248 16.04 -2.33 3.67
CA LEU A 248 15.24 -1.21 4.20
C LEU A 248 16.08 -0.08 4.76
N SER A 249 17.43 -0.17 4.73
CA SER A 249 18.26 0.94 5.12
C SER A 249 18.04 2.15 4.21
N PRO A 250 18.15 3.39 4.72
CA PRO A 250 17.96 4.59 3.90
C PRO A 250 18.81 4.58 2.63
N LEU A 251 20.09 4.18 2.76
CA LEU A 251 21.01 4.10 1.62
C LEU A 251 20.53 3.13 0.53
N ALA A 252 20.02 1.95 0.91
CA ALA A 252 19.55 0.96 -0.06
C ALA A 252 18.24 1.40 -0.71
N ILE A 253 17.30 1.95 0.06
CA ILE A 253 16.04 2.50 -0.42
C ILE A 253 16.29 3.65 -1.41
N ASP A 254 17.10 4.65 -1.05
CA ASP A 254 17.35 5.82 -1.89
C ASP A 254 18.03 5.43 -3.20
N ARG A 255 19.09 4.60 -3.14
CA ARG A 255 19.79 4.10 -4.33
C ARG A 255 18.87 3.32 -5.26
N SER A 256 18.01 2.47 -4.71
CA SER A 256 17.09 1.66 -5.51
C SER A 256 16.00 2.53 -6.12
N TRP A 257 15.49 3.50 -5.36
CA TRP A 257 14.50 4.45 -5.83
C TRP A 257 15.02 5.29 -7.00
N GLU A 258 16.22 5.89 -6.87
CA GLU A 258 16.88 6.62 -7.95
C GLU A 258 17.04 5.77 -9.21
N TYR A 259 17.50 4.52 -9.06
CA TYR A 259 17.67 3.59 -10.16
C TYR A 259 16.36 3.32 -10.90
N PHE A 260 15.28 3.01 -10.18
CA PHE A 260 13.99 2.73 -10.79
C PHE A 260 13.33 3.98 -11.38
N CYS A 261 13.50 5.15 -10.75
CA CYS A 261 13.06 6.42 -11.32
C CYS A 261 13.73 6.69 -12.67
N GLN A 262 15.05 6.52 -12.74
CA GLN A 262 15.80 6.70 -14.00
C GLN A 262 15.32 5.74 -15.09
N ARG A 263 15.10 4.46 -14.74
CA ARG A 263 14.60 3.45 -15.69
C ARG A 263 13.20 3.78 -16.22
N ALA A 264 12.35 4.31 -15.37
CA ALA A 264 10.97 4.67 -15.72
C ALA A 264 10.88 6.07 -16.35
N GLY A 265 11.98 6.82 -16.48
CA GLY A 265 12.00 8.18 -17.01
C GLY A 265 11.19 9.15 -16.16
N VAL A 266 11.23 9.01 -14.83
CA VAL A 266 10.55 9.90 -13.88
C VAL A 266 11.55 10.52 -12.90
N ASP A 267 11.21 11.70 -12.39
CA ASP A 267 12.07 12.38 -11.41
C ASP A 267 11.99 11.67 -10.04
N PRO A 268 13.13 11.44 -9.38
CA PRO A 268 13.18 11.01 -7.98
C PRO A 268 12.78 12.19 -7.09
N VAL A 269 11.58 12.18 -6.52
CA VAL A 269 11.01 13.28 -5.72
C VAL A 269 11.23 13.02 -4.23
#